data_83b298669c727fdec9f7c1f32f9a0e87
#
_entry.id   83b298669c727fdec9f7c1f32f9a0e87
#
_cell.length_a   1.000
_cell.length_b   1.000
_cell.length_c   1.000
_cell.angle_alpha   90.00
_cell.angle_beta   90.00
_cell.angle_gamma   90.00
#
_symmetry.space_group_name_H-M   'P 1'
#
loop_
_entity.id
_entity.type
_entity.pdbx_description
1 polymer ?
#
loop_
_entity_poly.entity_id
_entity_poly.type
_entity_poly.pdbx_seq_one_letter_code
_entity_poly.pdbx_strand_id
1 'polypeptide(L)' 'MRLTYDPRHNIAYIRFGKKQGEVETIKVSEELCIDLSPDGKVYGIELLNANEQLRREEFCKLLVKNEATGEESEVLLGVD' A
#
# COMPACT_ATOMS: atom_id res chain seq x y z
N MET A 1 7.38 1.10 -7.79
CA MET A 1 6.35 0.90 -6.74
C MET A 1 5.13 0.24 -7.33
N ARG A 2 4.57 -0.69 -6.62
CA ARG A 2 3.41 -1.45 -7.10
C ARG A 2 2.39 -1.61 -5.99
N LEU A 3 1.13 -1.25 -6.28
CA LEU A 3 0.01 -1.50 -5.39
C LEU A 3 -0.81 -2.65 -5.96
N THR A 4 -0.98 -3.71 -5.15
CA THR A 4 -1.91 -4.78 -5.46
C THR A 4 -3.04 -4.74 -4.44
N TYR A 5 -4.25 -5.01 -4.91
CA TYR A 5 -5.43 -5.03 -4.05
C TYR A 5 -6.28 -6.23 -4.43
N ASP A 6 -6.55 -7.09 -3.45
CA ASP A 6 -7.41 -8.25 -3.62
C ASP A 6 -8.63 -8.12 -2.71
N PRO A 7 -9.78 -7.69 -3.25
CA PRO A 7 -10.99 -7.54 -2.45
C PRO A 7 -11.57 -8.87 -1.95
N ARG A 8 -11.22 -9.99 -2.61
CA ARG A 8 -11.70 -11.30 -2.17
C ARG A 8 -11.01 -11.76 -0.89
N HIS A 9 -9.75 -11.43 -0.74
CA HIS A 9 -8.98 -11.77 0.45
C HIS A 9 -8.83 -10.60 1.41
N ASN A 10 -9.37 -9.44 1.04
CA ASN A 10 -9.39 -8.25 1.90
C ASN A 10 -7.99 -7.78 2.27
N ILE A 11 -7.08 -7.80 1.31
CA ILE A 11 -5.67 -7.43 1.47
C ILE A 11 -5.24 -6.48 0.37
N ALA A 12 -4.49 -5.46 0.74
CA ALA A 12 -3.76 -4.62 -0.21
C ALA A 12 -2.29 -4.60 0.16
N TYR A 13 -1.42 -4.47 -0.83
CA TYR A 13 0.02 -4.48 -0.62
C TYR A 13 0.71 -3.46 -1.51
N ILE A 14 1.52 -2.61 -0.90
CA ILE A 14 2.35 -1.65 -1.62
C ILE A 14 3.78 -2.15 -1.55
N ARG A 15 4.40 -2.42 -2.71
CA ARG A 15 5.76 -2.88 -2.81
C ARG A 15 6.67 -1.79 -3.34
N PHE A 16 7.81 -1.61 -2.68
CA PHE A 16 8.83 -0.65 -3.07
C PHE A 16 10.05 -1.39 -3.61
N GLY A 17 10.30 -1.27 -4.90
CA GLY A 17 11.49 -1.82 -5.53
C GLY A 17 11.53 -3.35 -5.58
N LYS A 18 12.74 -3.89 -5.63
CA LYS A 18 12.99 -5.32 -5.70
C LYS A 18 13.37 -5.88 -4.35
N LYS A 19 12.97 -7.13 -4.09
CA LYS A 19 13.36 -7.82 -2.87
C LYS A 19 14.88 -8.06 -2.86
N GLN A 20 15.54 -7.61 -1.81
CA GLN A 20 16.96 -7.80 -1.59
C GLN A 20 17.17 -8.57 -0.30
N GLY A 21 17.21 -9.90 -0.41
CA GLY A 21 17.35 -10.76 0.74
C GLY A 21 16.01 -11.02 1.43
N GLU A 22 16.09 -11.53 2.65
CA GLU A 22 14.90 -11.82 3.43
C GLU A 22 14.36 -10.56 4.08
N VAL A 23 13.03 -10.41 4.03
CA VAL A 23 12.38 -9.29 4.69
C VAL A 23 11.96 -9.71 6.09
N GLU A 24 11.99 -8.73 7.01
CA GLU A 24 11.44 -8.89 8.34
C GLU A 24 10.07 -8.22 8.37
N THR A 25 9.05 -8.97 8.76
CA THR A 25 7.69 -8.44 8.83
C THR A 25 7.38 -7.96 10.24
N ILE A 26 6.99 -6.71 10.35
CA ILE A 26 6.61 -6.11 11.63
C ILE A 26 5.12 -5.84 11.60
N LYS A 27 4.41 -6.42 12.55
CA LYS A 27 2.99 -6.16 12.74
C LYS A 27 2.84 -4.86 13.55
N VAL A 28 2.38 -3.81 12.90
CA VAL A 28 2.18 -2.52 13.55
C VAL A 28 0.84 -2.48 14.29
N SER A 29 -0.19 -3.04 13.68
CA SER A 29 -1.53 -3.12 14.26
C SER A 29 -2.27 -4.30 13.66
N GLU A 30 -3.52 -4.51 14.06
CA GLU A 30 -4.35 -5.56 13.46
C GLU A 30 -4.59 -5.35 11.96
N GLU A 31 -4.43 -4.12 11.47
CA GLU A 31 -4.74 -3.78 10.09
C GLU A 31 -3.51 -3.34 9.27
N LEU A 32 -2.30 -3.41 9.86
CA LEU A 32 -1.10 -2.90 9.20
C LEU A 32 0.12 -3.72 9.54
N CYS A 33 0.81 -4.21 8.50
CA CYS A 33 2.12 -4.84 8.62
C CYS A 33 3.11 -4.12 7.71
N ILE A 34 4.37 -4.07 8.12
CA ILE A 34 5.44 -3.47 7.33
C ILE A 34 6.53 -4.50 7.14
N ASP A 35 6.98 -4.65 5.88
CA ASP A 35 8.12 -5.50 5.54
C ASP A 35 9.36 -4.64 5.38
N LEU A 36 10.40 -4.97 6.15
CA LEU A 36 11.68 -4.28 6.10
C LEU A 36 12.73 -5.14 5.40
N SER A 37 13.49 -4.52 4.51
CA SER A 37 14.68 -5.14 3.92
C SER A 37 15.80 -5.24 4.95
N PRO A 38 16.84 -6.09 4.72
CA PRO A 38 17.95 -6.23 5.67
C PRO A 38 18.68 -4.92 5.97
N ASP A 39 18.64 -3.97 5.05
CA ASP A 39 19.26 -2.65 5.25
C ASP A 39 18.36 -1.66 6.03
N GLY A 40 17.22 -2.13 6.51
CA GLY A 40 16.30 -1.30 7.30
C GLY A 40 15.34 -0.45 6.48
N LYS A 41 15.37 -0.55 5.15
CA LYS A 41 14.45 0.20 4.30
C LYS A 41 13.12 -0.54 4.15
N VAL A 42 12.04 0.20 3.96
CA VAL A 42 10.73 -0.39 3.73
C VAL A 42 10.70 -1.08 2.37
N TYR A 43 10.45 -2.38 2.38
CA TYR A 43 10.21 -3.15 1.16
C TYR A 43 8.74 -3.12 0.78
N GLY A 44 7.86 -3.23 1.75
CA GLY A 44 6.43 -3.23 1.48
C GLY A 44 5.58 -2.88 2.68
N ILE A 45 4.33 -2.54 2.38
CA ILE A 45 3.32 -2.23 3.39
C ILE A 45 2.09 -3.06 3.06
N GLU A 46 1.64 -3.88 4.03
CA GLU A 46 0.45 -4.69 3.88
C GLU A 46 -0.71 -4.10 4.68
N LEU A 47 -1.80 -3.85 4.00
CA LEU A 47 -3.04 -3.44 4.63
C LEU A 47 -3.97 -4.64 4.75
N LEU A 48 -4.30 -5.01 5.97
CA LEU A 48 -5.31 -6.00 6.28
C LEU A 48 -6.63 -5.27 6.46
N ASN A 49 -7.75 -5.97 6.27
CA ASN A 49 -9.05 -5.30 6.22
C ASN A 49 -9.08 -4.17 5.18
N ALA A 50 -8.43 -4.43 4.04
CA ALA A 50 -8.22 -3.43 3.01
C ALA A 50 -9.53 -2.93 2.40
N ASN A 51 -10.55 -3.78 2.33
CA ASN A 51 -11.85 -3.38 1.79
C ASN A 51 -12.43 -2.20 2.57
N GLU A 52 -12.34 -2.25 3.89
CA GLU A 52 -12.82 -1.15 4.71
C GLU A 52 -11.90 0.06 4.63
N GLN A 53 -10.60 -0.16 4.77
CA GLN A 53 -9.63 0.93 4.77
C GLN A 53 -9.61 1.72 3.47
N LEU A 54 -9.69 1.03 2.33
CA LEU A 54 -9.65 1.68 1.02
C LEU A 54 -11.00 2.25 0.59
N ARG A 55 -12.10 1.70 1.10
CA ARG A 55 -13.45 2.17 0.76
C ARG A 55 -13.95 3.33 1.61
N ARG A 56 -13.16 3.76 2.58
CA ARG A 56 -13.52 4.93 3.37
C ARG A 56 -13.63 6.19 2.54
N GLU A 57 -12.87 6.22 1.45
CA GLU A 57 -12.92 7.33 0.53
C GLU A 57 -13.92 7.06 -0.59
N GLU A 58 -14.60 8.11 -0.98
CA GLU A 58 -15.52 8.06 -2.09
C GLU A 58 -14.76 7.67 -3.36
N PHE A 59 -15.26 6.65 -4.07
CA PHE A 59 -14.72 6.16 -5.34
C PHE A 59 -13.40 5.39 -5.24
N CYS A 60 -12.87 5.09 -4.06
CA CYS A 60 -11.64 4.31 -3.90
C CYS A 60 -10.53 4.76 -4.84
N LYS A 61 -10.15 6.01 -4.75
CA LYS A 61 -9.11 6.56 -5.60
C LYS A 61 -7.90 7.01 -4.80
N LEU A 62 -6.73 6.87 -5.42
CA LEU A 62 -5.48 7.35 -4.88
C LEU A 62 -5.10 8.64 -5.59
N LEU A 63 -4.92 9.70 -4.82
CA LEU A 63 -4.39 10.95 -5.35
C LEU A 63 -2.91 11.03 -5.04
N VAL A 64 -2.11 11.27 -6.07
CA VAL A 64 -0.66 11.44 -5.93
C VAL A 64 -0.35 12.89 -6.27
N LYS A 65 0.10 13.66 -5.28
CA LYS A 65 0.40 15.06 -5.47
C LYS A 65 1.88 15.33 -5.21
N ASN A 66 2.52 15.98 -6.18
CA ASN A 66 3.87 16.49 -5.98
C ASN A 66 3.73 17.91 -5.42
N GLU A 67 4.05 18.08 -4.15
CA GLU A 67 3.87 19.37 -3.48
C GLU A 67 4.84 20.44 -3.97
N ALA A 68 5.96 20.04 -4.58
CA ALA A 68 6.91 21.01 -5.13
C ALA A 68 6.42 21.64 -6.43
N THR A 69 5.75 20.87 -7.28
CA THR A 69 5.28 21.33 -8.59
C THR A 69 3.79 21.62 -8.61
N GLY A 70 3.04 21.09 -7.66
CA GLY A 70 1.59 21.15 -7.67
C GLY A 70 0.92 20.14 -8.60
N GLU A 71 1.70 19.32 -9.32
CA GLU A 71 1.14 18.30 -10.18
C GLU A 71 0.42 17.25 -9.38
N GLU A 72 -0.73 16.83 -9.87
CA GLU A 72 -1.58 15.84 -9.20
C GLU A 72 -2.06 14.80 -10.20
N SER A 73 -1.98 13.54 -9.82
CA SER A 73 -2.47 12.42 -10.60
C SER A 73 -3.49 11.65 -9.79
N GLU A 74 -4.46 11.07 -10.47
CA GLU A 74 -5.51 10.29 -9.85
C GLU A 74 -5.47 8.86 -10.41
N VAL A 75 -5.49 7.88 -9.51
CA VAL A 75 -5.53 6.48 -9.87
C VAL A 75 -6.77 5.84 -9.24
N LEU A 76 -7.62 5.27 -10.08
CA LEU A 76 -8.78 4.51 -9.60
C LEU A 76 -8.32 3.12 -9.18
N LEU A 77 -8.71 2.70 -7.97
CA LEU A 77 -8.30 1.40 -7.45
C LEU A 77 -9.20 0.26 -7.93
N GLY A 78 -10.20 0.54 -8.77
CA GLY A 78 -11.02 -0.48 -9.39
C GLY A 78 -11.91 -1.25 -8.43
N VAL A 79 -12.35 -0.60 -7.36
CA VAL A 79 -13.19 -1.22 -6.34
C VAL A 79 -14.62 -0.76 -6.52
N ASP A 80 -15.51 -1.72 -6.60
CA ASP A 80 -16.94 -1.44 -6.63
C ASP A 80 -17.50 -1.29 -5.23
#